data_700319060e6187590b13a9a188e89278
#
_entry.id   700319060e6187590b13a9a188e89278
#
_cell.length_a   1.000
_cell.length_b   1.000
_cell.length_c   1.000
_cell.angle_alpha   90.00
_cell.angle_beta   90.00
_cell.angle_gamma   90.00
#
_symmetry.space_group_name_H-M   'P 1'
#
loop_
_entity.id
_entity.type
_entity.pdbx_description
1 polymer ?
#
loop_
_entity_poly.entity_id
_entity_poly.type
_entity_poly.pdbx_seq_one_letter_code
_entity_poly.pdbx_strand_id
1 'polypeptide(L)'
;MMRHNLSGTGIAIVTPFLEGGGVDFIGLEKLLNHIIEGGVDYIVVLGTTGESVVLSADEKIAVTNFVKETVDGRKPLVMGIGGNNTCAVSDTIKNTDLSGYDAILSVSPYYNKPTQEGIYQHYKALSANSPLPIILYNVPGRTSSNISAETTLRLANDFDNIIAVKEASGDMYQIMKIIKYRPEGFLVISGDDGLTLPMIYMGADGVISVVGQAYPKEFSNMVRYALEGNQKVANKLHLSLIHI
;
A
#
# COMPACT_ATOMS: atom_id res chain seq x y z
N MET A 1 -17.22 -8.83 12.07
CA MET A 1 -16.41 -7.89 11.26
C MET A 1 -15.56 -8.70 10.30
N MET A 2 -15.69 -8.46 8.98
CA MET A 2 -14.79 -9.06 8.00
C MET A 2 -13.40 -8.47 8.24
N ARG A 3 -12.42 -9.29 8.64
CA ARG A 3 -11.00 -8.89 8.55
C ARG A 3 -10.73 -8.67 7.07
N HIS A 4 -10.44 -7.43 6.69
CA HIS A 4 -9.97 -7.14 5.35
C HIS A 4 -8.72 -7.98 5.10
N ASN A 5 -8.69 -8.74 4.01
CA ASN A 5 -7.65 -9.75 3.71
C ASN A 5 -6.34 -9.10 3.21
N LEU A 6 -5.94 -7.98 3.88
CA LEU A 6 -4.78 -7.16 3.52
C LEU A 6 -3.66 -7.22 4.58
N SER A 7 -3.65 -8.29 5.40
CA SER A 7 -2.51 -8.63 6.27
C SER A 7 -1.45 -9.41 5.47
N GLY A 8 -0.23 -9.48 5.99
CA GLY A 8 0.84 -10.24 5.35
C GLY A 8 1.65 -9.40 4.36
N THR A 9 1.97 -9.97 3.21
CA THR A 9 2.85 -9.38 2.21
C THR A 9 2.07 -8.88 1.01
N GLY A 10 1.88 -7.57 0.90
CA GLY A 10 1.48 -6.90 -0.32
C GLY A 10 2.70 -6.49 -1.16
N ILE A 11 2.55 -6.40 -2.46
CA ILE A 11 3.60 -5.91 -3.36
C ILE A 11 3.14 -4.64 -4.07
N ALA A 12 3.90 -3.56 -3.92
CA ALA A 12 3.77 -2.39 -4.79
C ALA A 12 4.51 -2.67 -6.10
N ILE A 13 3.78 -3.20 -7.10
CA ILE A 13 4.39 -3.62 -8.36
C ILE A 13 4.96 -2.45 -9.16
N VAL A 14 6.07 -2.69 -9.87
CA VAL A 14 6.57 -1.77 -10.90
C VAL A 14 5.68 -1.82 -12.14
N THR A 15 5.73 -0.79 -12.95
CA THR A 15 5.24 -0.81 -14.33
C THR A 15 6.45 -1.02 -15.23
N PRO A 16 6.64 -2.18 -15.84
CA PRO A 16 7.74 -2.40 -16.80
C PRO A 16 7.53 -1.56 -18.05
N PHE A 17 8.63 -1.02 -18.61
CA PHE A 17 8.62 -0.24 -19.83
C PHE A 17 9.50 -0.86 -20.91
N LEU A 18 9.08 -0.73 -22.16
CA LEU A 18 9.88 -1.01 -23.34
C LEU A 18 10.92 0.11 -23.55
N GLU A 19 11.98 -0.17 -24.31
CA GLU A 19 12.99 0.86 -24.66
C GLU A 19 12.39 2.12 -25.31
N GLY A 20 11.28 1.99 -26.02
CA GLY A 20 10.53 3.11 -26.63
C GLY A 20 9.62 3.86 -25.66
N GLY A 21 9.58 3.52 -24.37
CA GLY A 21 8.81 4.20 -23.32
C GLY A 21 7.38 3.71 -23.15
N GLY A 22 6.86 2.80 -23.98
CA GLY A 22 5.55 2.18 -23.79
C GLY A 22 5.57 1.12 -22.70
N VAL A 23 4.39 0.78 -22.14
CA VAL A 23 4.25 -0.26 -21.12
C VAL A 23 4.57 -1.64 -21.69
N ASP A 24 5.45 -2.39 -21.03
CA ASP A 24 5.75 -3.80 -21.35
C ASP A 24 4.76 -4.73 -20.63
N PHE A 25 3.66 -5.02 -21.29
CA PHE A 25 2.63 -5.92 -20.74
C PHE A 25 3.11 -7.38 -20.63
N ILE A 26 4.07 -7.82 -21.48
CA ILE A 26 4.66 -9.16 -21.37
C ILE A 26 5.52 -9.27 -20.11
N GLY A 27 6.32 -8.25 -19.84
CA GLY A 27 7.10 -8.14 -18.61
C GLY A 27 6.20 -8.06 -17.38
N LEU A 28 5.09 -7.29 -17.46
CA LEU A 28 4.13 -7.16 -16.37
C LEU A 28 3.43 -8.49 -16.05
N GLU A 29 3.02 -9.29 -17.06
CA GLU A 29 2.44 -10.62 -16.87
C GLU A 29 3.40 -11.57 -16.16
N LYS A 30 4.66 -11.59 -16.61
CA LYS A 30 5.71 -12.42 -15.98
C LYS A 30 5.92 -12.03 -14.51
N LEU A 31 5.97 -10.72 -14.22
CA LEU A 31 6.11 -10.23 -12.86
C LEU A 31 4.92 -10.65 -11.99
N LEU A 32 3.68 -10.46 -12.47
CA LEU A 32 2.47 -10.86 -11.74
C LEU A 32 2.48 -12.34 -11.39
N ASN A 33 2.78 -13.20 -12.36
CA ASN A 33 2.85 -14.64 -12.11
C ASN A 33 3.97 -14.99 -11.12
N HIS A 34 5.16 -14.40 -11.26
CA HIS A 34 6.28 -14.60 -10.35
C HIS A 34 5.93 -14.25 -8.89
N ILE A 35 5.31 -13.10 -8.64
CA ILE A 35 4.96 -12.72 -7.27
C ILE A 35 3.81 -13.56 -6.70
N ILE A 36 2.83 -13.94 -7.51
CA ILE A 36 1.73 -14.82 -7.09
C ILE A 36 2.24 -16.20 -6.70
N GLU A 37 3.09 -16.82 -7.55
CA GLU A 37 3.73 -18.10 -7.29
C GLU A 37 4.65 -18.05 -6.06
N GLY A 38 5.29 -16.90 -5.83
CA GLY A 38 6.11 -16.64 -4.64
C GLY A 38 5.32 -16.52 -3.34
N GLY A 39 3.99 -16.50 -3.41
CA GLY A 39 3.10 -16.59 -2.23
C GLY A 39 2.82 -15.25 -1.54
N VAL A 40 2.83 -14.14 -2.30
CA VAL A 40 2.37 -12.83 -1.79
C VAL A 40 0.88 -12.88 -1.45
N ASP A 41 0.43 -12.03 -0.54
CA ASP A 41 -0.95 -12.05 -0.05
C ASP A 41 -1.86 -11.13 -0.88
N TYR A 42 -1.37 -10.00 -1.37
CA TYR A 42 -2.12 -9.05 -2.21
C TYR A 42 -1.18 -8.21 -3.09
N ILE A 43 -1.76 -7.49 -4.06
CA ILE A 43 -1.00 -6.71 -5.05
C ILE A 43 -1.50 -5.26 -5.07
N VAL A 44 -0.57 -4.30 -5.07
CA VAL A 44 -0.87 -2.87 -5.16
C VAL A 44 -0.43 -2.34 -6.53
N VAL A 45 -1.40 -1.85 -7.29
CA VAL A 45 -1.23 -1.35 -8.66
C VAL A 45 -1.24 0.17 -8.66
N LEU A 46 -0.47 0.80 -9.53
CA LEU A 46 -0.36 2.26 -9.64
C LEU A 46 0.07 2.97 -8.35
N GLY A 47 0.78 2.26 -7.46
CA GLY A 47 1.46 2.89 -6.34
C GLY A 47 2.66 3.73 -6.81
N THR A 48 3.40 4.33 -5.88
CA THR A 48 4.61 5.12 -6.18
C THR A 48 5.65 4.28 -6.95
N THR A 49 5.83 3.02 -6.56
CA THR A 49 6.76 2.08 -7.21
C THR A 49 6.36 1.79 -8.66
N GLY A 50 5.08 1.84 -8.97
CA GLY A 50 4.55 1.68 -10.33
C GLY A 50 4.65 2.93 -11.19
N GLU A 51 5.32 3.98 -10.73
CA GLU A 51 5.58 5.22 -11.47
C GLU A 51 4.32 5.86 -12.07
N SER A 52 3.20 5.74 -11.36
CA SER A 52 1.87 6.17 -11.86
C SER A 52 1.82 7.64 -12.30
N VAL A 53 2.73 8.49 -11.80
CA VAL A 53 2.77 9.92 -12.15
C VAL A 53 3.30 10.20 -13.57
N VAL A 54 4.00 9.25 -14.20
CA VAL A 54 4.52 9.38 -15.57
C VAL A 54 3.64 8.69 -16.60
N LEU A 55 2.63 7.92 -16.16
CA LEU A 55 1.67 7.26 -17.05
C LEU A 55 0.57 8.23 -17.47
N SER A 56 0.20 8.20 -18.75
CA SER A 56 -1.01 8.83 -19.26
C SER A 56 -2.28 8.21 -18.68
N ALA A 57 -3.42 8.87 -18.86
CA ALA A 57 -4.70 8.33 -18.42
C ALA A 57 -5.03 6.98 -19.07
N ASP A 58 -4.77 6.86 -20.38
CA ASP A 58 -5.04 5.62 -21.14
C ASP A 58 -4.12 4.48 -20.69
N GLU A 59 -2.84 4.75 -20.43
CA GLU A 59 -1.91 3.75 -19.90
C GLU A 59 -2.32 3.27 -18.50
N LYS A 60 -2.80 4.16 -17.61
CA LYS A 60 -3.33 3.76 -16.30
C LYS A 60 -4.52 2.82 -16.45
N ILE A 61 -5.46 3.14 -17.34
CA ILE A 61 -6.62 2.29 -17.63
C ILE A 61 -6.15 0.93 -18.18
N ALA A 62 -5.24 0.95 -19.14
CA ALA A 62 -4.71 -0.28 -19.74
C ALA A 62 -4.00 -1.16 -18.70
N VAL A 63 -3.13 -0.59 -17.86
CA VAL A 63 -2.42 -1.31 -16.79
C VAL A 63 -3.40 -1.90 -15.77
N THR A 64 -4.38 -1.13 -15.30
CA THR A 64 -5.33 -1.61 -14.29
C THR A 64 -6.21 -2.73 -14.81
N ASN A 65 -6.70 -2.63 -16.05
CA ASN A 65 -7.48 -3.70 -16.68
C ASN A 65 -6.64 -4.95 -16.90
N PHE A 66 -5.42 -4.80 -17.44
CA PHE A 66 -4.51 -5.90 -17.67
C PHE A 66 -4.15 -6.65 -16.37
N VAL A 67 -3.85 -5.92 -15.30
CA VAL A 67 -3.55 -6.54 -13.99
C VAL A 67 -4.77 -7.28 -13.46
N LYS A 68 -5.97 -6.68 -13.53
CA LYS A 68 -7.22 -7.32 -13.09
C LYS A 68 -7.47 -8.64 -13.85
N GLU A 69 -7.34 -8.61 -15.17
CA GLU A 69 -7.53 -9.79 -16.03
C GLU A 69 -6.46 -10.86 -15.77
N THR A 70 -5.18 -10.45 -15.67
CA THR A 70 -4.07 -11.39 -15.43
C THR A 70 -4.15 -12.02 -14.06
N VAL A 71 -4.50 -11.26 -13.02
CA VAL A 71 -4.61 -11.80 -11.65
C VAL A 71 -5.83 -12.71 -11.51
N ASP A 72 -6.93 -12.41 -12.19
CA ASP A 72 -8.15 -13.23 -12.27
C ASP A 72 -8.62 -13.75 -10.89
N GLY A 73 -8.73 -12.86 -9.93
CA GLY A 73 -9.19 -13.17 -8.56
C GLY A 73 -8.23 -14.04 -7.72
N ARG A 74 -7.05 -14.42 -8.23
CA ARG A 74 -6.07 -15.22 -7.47
C ARG A 74 -5.53 -14.51 -6.24
N LYS A 75 -5.53 -13.19 -6.23
CA LYS A 75 -5.08 -12.33 -5.10
C LYS A 75 -5.93 -11.08 -5.01
N PRO A 76 -6.15 -10.53 -3.80
CA PRO A 76 -6.74 -9.22 -3.63
C PRO A 76 -5.93 -8.14 -4.35
N LEU A 77 -6.62 -7.14 -4.90
CA LEU A 77 -6.03 -6.02 -5.62
C LEU A 77 -6.31 -4.70 -4.89
N VAL A 78 -5.28 -3.88 -4.76
CA VAL A 78 -5.37 -2.52 -4.21
C VAL A 78 -4.97 -1.53 -5.29
N MET A 79 -5.79 -0.51 -5.54
CA MET A 79 -5.50 0.51 -6.53
C MET A 79 -4.88 1.76 -5.88
N GLY A 80 -3.75 2.21 -6.38
CA GLY A 80 -3.16 3.50 -6.01
C GLY A 80 -3.92 4.66 -6.64
N ILE A 81 -4.64 5.43 -5.83
CA ILE A 81 -5.29 6.67 -6.26
C ILE A 81 -4.96 7.75 -5.24
N GLY A 82 -4.18 8.74 -5.62
CA GLY A 82 -3.77 9.82 -4.74
C GLY A 82 -3.33 11.05 -5.51
N GLY A 83 -3.18 12.14 -4.79
CA GLY A 83 -2.80 13.43 -5.35
C GLY A 83 -2.86 14.54 -4.29
N ASN A 84 -2.52 15.74 -4.69
CA ASN A 84 -2.54 16.91 -3.80
C ASN A 84 -3.70 17.88 -4.05
N ASN A 85 -4.60 17.54 -4.96
CA ASN A 85 -5.86 18.23 -5.21
C ASN A 85 -7.01 17.33 -4.81
N THR A 86 -7.65 17.63 -3.67
CA THR A 86 -8.73 16.81 -3.08
C THR A 86 -9.89 16.59 -4.05
N CYS A 87 -10.31 17.63 -4.78
CA CYS A 87 -11.42 17.52 -5.73
C CYS A 87 -11.05 16.56 -6.88
N ALA A 88 -9.86 16.74 -7.48
CA ALA A 88 -9.41 15.88 -8.57
C ALA A 88 -9.26 14.41 -8.14
N VAL A 89 -8.75 14.15 -6.93
CA VAL A 89 -8.67 12.77 -6.40
C VAL A 89 -10.06 12.18 -6.17
N SER A 90 -10.98 12.94 -5.59
CA SER A 90 -12.38 12.51 -5.41
C SER A 90 -13.06 12.21 -6.74
N ASP A 91 -12.85 13.04 -7.76
CA ASP A 91 -13.42 12.84 -9.09
C ASP A 91 -12.78 11.60 -9.76
N THR A 92 -11.49 11.38 -9.57
CA THR A 92 -10.81 10.16 -10.05
C THR A 92 -11.42 8.92 -9.42
N ILE A 93 -11.64 8.91 -8.09
CA ILE A 93 -12.27 7.78 -7.39
C ILE A 93 -13.67 7.49 -7.94
N LYS A 94 -14.49 8.53 -8.18
CA LYS A 94 -15.86 8.38 -8.69
C LYS A 94 -15.93 7.85 -10.13
N ASN A 95 -14.97 8.24 -10.96
CA ASN A 95 -15.00 7.97 -12.40
C ASN A 95 -14.15 6.77 -12.83
N THR A 96 -13.35 6.19 -11.92
CA THR A 96 -12.55 5.00 -12.21
C THR A 96 -13.39 3.73 -12.04
N ASP A 97 -13.26 2.78 -12.97
CA ASP A 97 -13.79 1.44 -12.76
C ASP A 97 -12.98 0.72 -11.69
N LEU A 98 -13.56 0.60 -10.50
CA LEU A 98 -12.96 -0.06 -9.34
C LEU A 98 -13.42 -1.52 -9.19
N SER A 99 -14.18 -2.06 -10.15
CA SER A 99 -14.59 -3.46 -10.12
C SER A 99 -13.40 -4.41 -10.13
N GLY A 100 -13.39 -5.38 -9.20
CA GLY A 100 -12.29 -6.33 -9.02
C GLY A 100 -11.12 -5.80 -8.19
N TYR A 101 -11.25 -4.61 -7.62
CA TYR A 101 -10.34 -4.08 -6.61
C TYR A 101 -10.97 -4.12 -5.22
N ASP A 102 -10.18 -4.37 -4.19
CA ASP A 102 -10.64 -4.57 -2.80
C ASP A 102 -10.45 -3.32 -1.94
N ALA A 103 -9.49 -2.44 -2.29
CA ALA A 103 -9.21 -1.20 -1.57
C ALA A 103 -8.49 -0.17 -2.45
N ILE A 104 -8.44 1.06 -1.94
CA ILE A 104 -7.66 2.17 -2.50
C ILE A 104 -6.50 2.49 -1.57
N LEU A 105 -5.27 2.58 -2.09
CA LEU A 105 -4.12 3.17 -1.41
C LEU A 105 -4.01 4.63 -1.81
N SER A 106 -4.20 5.55 -0.85
CA SER A 106 -4.16 6.99 -1.13
C SER A 106 -3.05 7.69 -0.35
N VAL A 107 -2.12 8.30 -1.08
CA VAL A 107 -1.01 9.06 -0.49
C VAL A 107 -1.50 10.39 0.06
N SER A 108 -0.93 10.83 1.20
CA SER A 108 -1.15 12.17 1.74
C SER A 108 -0.81 13.25 0.71
N PRO A 109 -1.57 14.36 0.65
CA PRO A 109 -1.25 15.47 -0.25
C PRO A 109 0.20 15.92 -0.11
N TYR A 110 0.88 16.00 -1.24
CA TYR A 110 2.30 16.33 -1.34
C TYR A 110 2.50 17.71 -1.96
N TYR A 111 3.71 18.24 -1.90
CA TYR A 111 4.14 19.52 -2.49
C TYR A 111 3.60 20.75 -1.77
N ASN A 112 2.27 20.92 -1.65
CA ASN A 112 1.62 22.05 -0.98
C ASN A 112 1.54 21.93 0.55
N LYS A 113 1.98 20.80 1.13
CA LYS A 113 2.18 20.59 2.59
C LYS A 113 1.01 21.05 3.46
N PRO A 114 -0.15 20.39 3.39
CA PRO A 114 -1.32 20.77 4.18
C PRO A 114 -1.05 20.63 5.69
N THR A 115 -1.81 21.38 6.49
CA THR A 115 -1.86 21.18 7.95
C THR A 115 -2.49 19.84 8.29
N GLN A 116 -2.39 19.39 9.56
CA GLN A 116 -3.04 18.15 10.00
C GLN A 116 -4.55 18.19 9.79
N GLU A 117 -5.20 19.33 10.03
CA GLU A 117 -6.62 19.50 9.71
C GLU A 117 -6.88 19.46 8.21
N GLY A 118 -6.00 20.02 7.38
CA GLY A 118 -6.08 19.91 5.93
C GLY A 118 -5.98 18.45 5.45
N ILE A 119 -5.07 17.66 6.02
CA ILE A 119 -4.95 16.20 5.76
C ILE A 119 -6.24 15.49 6.16
N TYR A 120 -6.77 15.78 7.35
CA TYR A 120 -8.02 15.19 7.81
C TYR A 120 -9.18 15.50 6.86
N GLN A 121 -9.36 16.77 6.46
CA GLN A 121 -10.43 17.16 5.55
C GLN A 121 -10.26 16.54 4.15
N HIS A 122 -9.02 16.38 3.68
CA HIS A 122 -8.73 15.65 2.45
C HIS A 122 -9.28 14.21 2.52
N TYR A 123 -8.87 13.43 3.51
CA TYR A 123 -9.31 12.04 3.63
C TYR A 123 -10.80 11.90 3.97
N LYS A 124 -11.38 12.83 4.71
CA LYS A 124 -12.84 12.92 4.92
C LYS A 124 -13.58 13.02 3.58
N ALA A 125 -13.10 13.87 2.67
CA ALA A 125 -13.71 14.02 1.35
C ALA A 125 -13.53 12.74 0.51
N LEU A 126 -12.37 12.06 0.57
CA LEU A 126 -12.15 10.80 -0.13
C LEU A 126 -13.02 9.69 0.43
N SER A 127 -13.11 9.57 1.76
CA SER A 127 -13.96 8.59 2.45
C SER A 127 -15.43 8.71 2.03
N ALA A 128 -15.95 9.92 1.96
CA ALA A 128 -17.33 10.18 1.55
C ALA A 128 -17.63 9.82 0.08
N ASN A 129 -16.61 9.76 -0.77
CA ASN A 129 -16.74 9.53 -2.21
C ASN A 129 -16.25 8.15 -2.67
N SER A 130 -15.61 7.38 -1.79
CA SER A 130 -15.02 6.09 -2.14
C SER A 130 -16.02 4.95 -1.94
N PRO A 131 -16.28 4.13 -3.00
CA PRO A 131 -17.07 2.92 -2.88
C PRO A 131 -16.27 1.76 -2.24
N LEU A 132 -14.94 1.90 -2.15
CA LEU A 132 -14.03 0.92 -1.59
C LEU A 132 -13.37 1.42 -0.30
N PRO A 133 -12.90 0.51 0.56
CA PRO A 133 -12.06 0.87 1.70
C PRO A 133 -10.80 1.62 1.29
N ILE A 134 -10.33 2.52 2.17
CA ILE A 134 -9.15 3.35 1.95
C ILE A 134 -8.03 2.95 2.91
N ILE A 135 -6.83 2.79 2.36
CA ILE A 135 -5.57 2.68 3.08
C ILE A 135 -4.90 4.06 3.02
N LEU A 136 -4.71 4.69 4.17
CA LEU A 136 -3.91 5.91 4.26
C LEU A 136 -2.46 5.61 3.89
N TYR A 137 -1.79 6.49 3.16
CA TYR A 137 -0.38 6.31 2.85
C TYR A 137 0.45 7.49 3.36
N ASN A 138 1.24 7.23 4.40
CA ASN A 138 2.16 8.19 5.01
C ASN A 138 3.59 7.94 4.56
N VAL A 139 4.16 8.85 3.78
CA VAL A 139 5.53 8.76 3.25
C VAL A 139 6.21 10.13 3.23
N PRO A 140 6.56 10.69 4.40
CA PRO A 140 7.08 12.06 4.52
C PRO A 140 8.33 12.32 3.68
N GLY A 141 9.18 11.32 3.47
CA GLY A 141 10.37 11.42 2.64
C GLY A 141 10.09 11.74 1.17
N ARG A 142 8.86 11.49 0.68
CA ARG A 142 8.43 11.80 -0.69
C ARG A 142 7.44 12.96 -0.76
N THR A 143 6.55 13.08 0.24
CA THR A 143 5.49 14.09 0.25
C THR A 143 5.92 15.39 0.91
N SER A 144 6.96 15.37 1.74
CA SER A 144 7.31 16.45 2.68
C SER A 144 6.14 16.82 3.62
N SER A 145 5.20 15.88 3.82
CA SER A 145 4.02 16.02 4.65
C SER A 145 3.83 14.73 5.46
N ASN A 146 3.82 14.84 6.78
CA ASN A 146 3.62 13.71 7.67
C ASN A 146 2.17 13.68 8.15
N ILE A 147 1.51 12.54 8.06
CA ILE A 147 0.25 12.29 8.78
C ILE A 147 0.63 11.93 10.21
N SER A 148 0.33 12.77 11.18
CA SER A 148 0.65 12.46 12.58
C SER A 148 -0.14 11.27 13.10
N ALA A 149 0.35 10.64 14.18
CA ALA A 149 -0.38 9.56 14.82
C ALA A 149 -1.79 9.97 15.24
N GLU A 150 -1.94 11.20 15.76
CA GLU A 150 -3.24 11.76 16.17
C GLU A 150 -4.21 11.87 14.98
N THR A 151 -3.72 12.39 13.85
CA THR A 151 -4.54 12.53 12.64
C THR A 151 -4.92 11.16 12.07
N THR A 152 -3.97 10.20 12.03
CA THR A 152 -4.24 8.83 11.62
C THR A 152 -5.31 8.17 12.49
N LEU A 153 -5.16 8.27 13.81
CA LEU A 153 -6.11 7.69 14.77
C LEU A 153 -7.50 8.35 14.71
N ARG A 154 -7.53 9.68 14.53
CA ARG A 154 -8.79 10.42 14.33
C ARG A 154 -9.51 9.94 13.07
N LEU A 155 -8.80 9.82 11.94
CA LEU A 155 -9.36 9.30 10.70
C LEU A 155 -9.87 7.85 10.85
N ALA A 156 -9.11 7.00 11.52
CA ALA A 156 -9.49 5.60 11.76
C ALA A 156 -10.73 5.45 12.66
N ASN A 157 -10.97 6.38 13.58
CA ASN A 157 -12.14 6.36 14.46
C ASN A 157 -13.38 7.03 13.84
N ASP A 158 -13.18 8.03 12.98
CA ASP A 158 -14.28 8.81 12.44
C ASP A 158 -14.89 8.21 11.16
N PHE A 159 -14.16 7.31 10.47
CA PHE A 159 -14.57 6.76 9.17
C PHE A 159 -14.36 5.24 9.08
N ASP A 160 -15.43 4.46 9.05
CA ASP A 160 -15.40 2.99 8.99
C ASP A 160 -14.72 2.44 7.74
N ASN A 161 -14.72 3.19 6.63
CA ASN A 161 -14.06 2.77 5.39
C ASN A 161 -12.59 3.20 5.29
N ILE A 162 -12.04 3.87 6.30
CA ILE A 162 -10.58 4.05 6.45
C ILE A 162 -10.06 2.91 7.32
N ILE A 163 -9.54 1.87 6.65
CA ILE A 163 -9.29 0.56 7.27
C ILE A 163 -7.84 0.30 7.67
N ALA A 164 -6.91 1.11 7.15
CA ALA A 164 -5.49 0.87 7.37
C ALA A 164 -4.66 2.14 7.17
N VAL A 165 -3.42 2.08 7.67
CA VAL A 165 -2.35 2.98 7.26
C VAL A 165 -1.15 2.19 6.75
N LYS A 166 -0.64 2.55 5.55
CA LYS A 166 0.71 2.21 5.10
C LYS A 166 1.66 3.26 5.66
N GLU A 167 2.49 2.86 6.60
CA GLU A 167 3.40 3.74 7.32
C GLU A 167 4.83 3.60 6.80
N ALA A 168 5.34 4.65 6.19
CA ALA A 168 6.67 4.73 5.61
C ALA A 168 7.43 5.99 6.08
N SER A 169 7.13 6.46 7.30
CA SER A 169 7.85 7.59 7.91
C SER A 169 9.24 7.23 8.42
N GLY A 170 9.45 5.97 8.79
CA GLY A 170 10.63 5.54 9.52
C GLY A 170 10.61 5.92 11.01
N ASP A 171 9.59 6.64 11.48
CA ASP A 171 9.44 7.03 12.88
C ASP A 171 8.75 5.93 13.69
N MET A 172 9.57 5.08 14.32
CA MET A 172 9.08 3.98 15.15
C MET A 172 8.26 4.46 16.35
N TYR A 173 8.51 5.65 16.90
CA TYR A 173 7.69 6.18 18.01
C TYR A 173 6.28 6.52 17.54
N GLN A 174 6.14 7.16 16.38
CA GLN A 174 4.85 7.40 15.75
C GLN A 174 4.12 6.09 15.45
N ILE A 175 4.81 5.14 14.85
CA ILE A 175 4.25 3.83 14.48
C ILE A 175 3.74 3.08 15.72
N MET A 176 4.54 2.99 16.79
CA MET A 176 4.13 2.36 18.06
C MET A 176 2.93 3.06 18.69
N LYS A 177 2.82 4.38 18.58
CA LYS A 177 1.67 5.14 19.06
C LYS A 177 0.40 4.79 18.28
N ILE A 178 0.49 4.68 16.95
CA ILE A 178 -0.65 4.24 16.11
C ILE A 178 -1.05 2.82 16.50
N ILE A 179 -0.11 1.87 16.57
CA ILE A 179 -0.38 0.46 16.94
C ILE A 179 -1.09 0.38 18.30
N LYS A 180 -0.62 1.15 19.28
CA LYS A 180 -1.18 1.12 20.66
C LYS A 180 -2.61 1.61 20.75
N TYR A 181 -2.98 2.63 19.97
CA TYR A 181 -4.24 3.34 20.12
C TYR A 181 -5.22 3.16 18.95
N ARG A 182 -4.85 2.36 17.95
CA ARG A 182 -5.73 2.07 16.80
C ARG A 182 -7.03 1.39 17.25
N PRO A 183 -8.15 1.69 16.59
CA PRO A 183 -9.39 0.93 16.83
C PRO A 183 -9.23 -0.53 16.36
N GLU A 184 -10.09 -1.40 16.91
CA GLU A 184 -10.13 -2.81 16.50
C GLU A 184 -10.41 -2.94 15.00
N GLY A 185 -9.61 -3.78 14.32
CA GLY A 185 -9.73 -4.02 12.89
C GLY A 185 -8.97 -3.04 12.00
N PHE A 186 -8.46 -1.92 12.52
CA PHE A 186 -7.60 -1.02 11.75
C PHE A 186 -6.20 -1.59 11.60
N LEU A 187 -5.70 -1.72 10.36
CA LEU A 187 -4.41 -2.31 10.07
C LEU A 187 -3.29 -1.26 10.05
N VAL A 188 -2.12 -1.64 10.57
CA VAL A 188 -0.88 -0.89 10.42
C VAL A 188 0.07 -1.70 9.54
N ILE A 189 0.36 -1.19 8.36
CA ILE A 189 1.10 -1.88 7.31
C ILE A 189 2.43 -1.16 7.10
N SER A 190 3.55 -1.88 7.12
CA SER A 190 4.85 -1.29 6.82
C SER A 190 4.91 -0.81 5.36
N GLY A 191 5.48 0.36 5.15
CA GLY A 191 5.84 0.87 3.83
C GLY A 191 7.36 0.88 3.58
N ASP A 192 8.13 0.26 4.50
CA ASP A 192 9.59 0.20 4.48
C ASP A 192 10.05 -1.25 4.69
N ASP A 193 10.72 -1.82 3.69
CA ASP A 193 11.15 -3.22 3.71
C ASP A 193 12.13 -3.51 4.86
N GLY A 194 13.04 -2.57 5.15
CA GLY A 194 14.02 -2.70 6.22
C GLY A 194 13.42 -2.62 7.62
N LEU A 195 12.31 -1.90 7.79
CA LEU A 195 11.61 -1.75 9.07
C LEU A 195 10.45 -2.73 9.25
N THR A 196 10.13 -3.54 8.23
CA THR A 196 8.99 -4.46 8.29
C THR A 196 9.04 -5.40 9.48
N LEU A 197 10.18 -6.05 9.70
CA LEU A 197 10.30 -7.03 10.79
C LEU A 197 10.16 -6.39 12.17
N PRO A 198 10.88 -5.32 12.53
CA PRO A 198 10.66 -4.66 13.82
C PRO A 198 9.24 -4.11 13.99
N MET A 199 8.61 -3.62 12.93
CA MET A 199 7.21 -3.17 13.00
C MET A 199 6.25 -4.33 13.31
N ILE A 200 6.42 -5.51 12.69
CA ILE A 200 5.61 -6.69 12.98
C ILE A 200 5.78 -7.12 14.44
N TYR A 201 7.01 -7.09 14.98
CA TYR A 201 7.25 -7.43 16.38
C TYR A 201 6.59 -6.43 17.35
N MET A 202 6.34 -5.19 16.92
CA MET A 202 5.57 -4.21 17.69
C MET A 202 4.05 -4.35 17.49
N GLY A 203 3.59 -5.21 16.59
CA GLY A 203 2.17 -5.48 16.35
C GLY A 203 1.62 -4.93 15.02
N ALA A 204 2.47 -4.60 14.04
CA ALA A 204 2.01 -4.32 12.68
C ALA A 204 1.51 -5.59 11.99
N ASP A 205 0.63 -5.42 11.00
CA ASP A 205 -0.14 -6.50 10.37
C ASP A 205 0.50 -7.04 9.10
N GLY A 206 1.54 -6.40 8.61
CA GLY A 206 2.21 -6.79 7.36
C GLY A 206 2.95 -5.65 6.69
N VAL A 207 3.10 -5.74 5.38
CA VAL A 207 3.91 -4.81 4.56
C VAL A 207 3.31 -4.63 3.17
N ILE A 208 3.54 -3.46 2.57
CA ILE A 208 3.47 -3.26 1.12
C ILE A 208 4.90 -3.04 0.64
N SER A 209 5.52 -4.12 0.17
CA SER A 209 6.94 -4.28 -0.13
C SER A 209 7.31 -3.83 -1.54
N VAL A 210 8.57 -3.46 -1.72
CA VAL A 210 9.26 -3.30 -3.01
C VAL A 210 10.20 -4.47 -3.27
N VAL A 211 11.03 -4.86 -2.30
CA VAL A 211 11.99 -5.99 -2.40
C VAL A 211 11.28 -7.31 -2.71
N GLY A 212 10.07 -7.49 -2.16
CA GLY A 212 9.28 -8.71 -2.37
C GLY A 212 8.90 -8.99 -3.82
N GLN A 213 9.03 -8.04 -4.77
CA GLN A 213 8.81 -8.37 -6.18
C GLN A 213 10.03 -9.09 -6.82
N ALA A 214 11.22 -8.92 -6.28
CA ALA A 214 12.41 -9.66 -6.73
C ALA A 214 12.55 -11.02 -6.01
N TYR A 215 12.21 -11.07 -4.72
CA TYR A 215 12.33 -12.25 -3.86
C TYR A 215 11.00 -12.55 -3.13
N PRO A 216 9.91 -12.84 -3.87
CA PRO A 216 8.57 -12.92 -3.28
C PRO A 216 8.44 -14.05 -2.26
N LYS A 217 9.04 -15.20 -2.50
CA LYS A 217 8.97 -16.36 -1.62
C LYS A 217 9.71 -16.14 -0.30
N GLU A 218 10.93 -15.64 -0.37
CA GLU A 218 11.78 -15.37 0.80
C GLU A 218 11.17 -14.27 1.65
N PHE A 219 10.71 -13.20 1.01
CA PHE A 219 10.12 -12.05 1.70
C PHE A 219 8.78 -12.41 2.35
N SER A 220 7.88 -13.09 1.62
CA SER A 220 6.60 -13.56 2.17
C SER A 220 6.78 -14.56 3.31
N ASN A 221 7.77 -15.45 3.21
CA ASN A 221 8.11 -16.36 4.30
C ASN A 221 8.63 -15.60 5.54
N MET A 222 9.47 -14.59 5.36
CA MET A 222 9.95 -13.74 6.46
C MET A 222 8.78 -13.10 7.20
N VAL A 223 7.84 -12.48 6.47
CA VAL A 223 6.65 -11.85 7.03
C VAL A 223 5.76 -12.86 7.76
N ARG A 224 5.52 -14.02 7.15
CA ARG A 224 4.69 -15.08 7.73
C ARG A 224 5.28 -15.60 9.03
N TYR A 225 6.56 -15.95 9.04
CA TYR A 225 7.24 -16.40 10.26
C TYR A 225 7.26 -15.33 11.36
N ALA A 226 7.36 -14.05 10.98
CA ALA A 226 7.29 -12.96 11.94
C ALA A 226 5.90 -12.88 12.60
N LEU A 227 4.83 -12.94 11.80
CA LEU A 227 3.43 -12.90 12.27
C LEU A 227 3.08 -14.13 13.12
N GLU A 228 3.67 -15.29 12.82
CA GLU A 228 3.53 -16.55 13.59
C GLU A 228 4.39 -16.57 14.88
N GLY A 229 5.22 -15.56 15.10
CA GLY A 229 6.10 -15.47 16.27
C GLY A 229 7.40 -16.30 16.16
N ASN A 230 7.73 -16.84 14.98
CA ASN A 230 8.98 -17.56 14.74
C ASN A 230 10.15 -16.60 14.48
N GLN A 231 10.56 -15.89 15.54
CA GLN A 231 11.56 -14.83 15.47
C GLN A 231 12.91 -15.29 14.89
N LYS A 232 13.36 -16.49 15.26
CA LYS A 232 14.67 -16.99 14.82
C LYS A 232 14.77 -17.12 13.31
N VAL A 233 13.74 -17.67 12.68
CA VAL A 233 13.71 -17.84 11.22
C VAL A 233 13.46 -16.51 10.52
N ALA A 234 12.53 -15.71 11.01
CA ALA A 234 12.22 -14.40 10.48
C ALA A 234 13.44 -13.47 10.49
N ASN A 235 14.19 -13.41 11.62
CA ASN A 235 15.42 -12.62 11.71
C ASN A 235 16.49 -13.06 10.71
N LYS A 236 16.67 -14.37 10.51
CA LYS A 236 17.66 -14.88 9.55
C LYS A 236 17.30 -14.44 8.12
N LEU A 237 16.04 -14.57 7.73
CA LEU A 237 15.57 -14.13 6.40
C LEU A 237 15.69 -12.62 6.25
N HIS A 238 15.25 -11.85 7.23
CA HIS A 238 15.34 -10.38 7.21
C HIS A 238 16.78 -9.91 6.99
N LEU A 239 17.72 -10.38 7.78
CA LEU A 239 19.14 -10.01 7.66
C LEU A 239 19.76 -10.45 6.32
N SER A 240 19.21 -11.45 5.65
CA SER A 240 19.65 -11.83 4.31
C SER A 240 19.06 -10.98 3.19
N LEU A 241 17.94 -10.26 3.44
CA LEU A 241 17.21 -9.49 2.45
C LEU A 241 17.51 -7.98 2.51
N ILE A 242 17.79 -7.42 3.70
CA ILE A 242 17.94 -5.96 3.89
C ILE A 242 19.11 -5.33 3.14
N HIS A 243 20.10 -6.12 2.68
CA HIS A 243 21.24 -5.61 1.90
C HIS A 243 21.03 -5.75 0.37
N ILE A 244 19.89 -6.24 -0.04
CA ILE A 244 19.49 -6.35 -1.44
C ILE A 244 18.93 -5.01 -1.93
#